data_cc231f0b7735bcc730edbd9c3757a9e0
#
_entry.id   cc231f0b7735bcc730edbd9c3757a9e0
#
_cell.length_a   1.000
_cell.length_b   1.000
_cell.length_c   1.000
_cell.angle_alpha   90.00
_cell.angle_beta   90.00
_cell.angle_gamma   90.00
#
_symmetry.space_group_name_H-M   'P 1'
#
loop_
_entity.id
_entity.type
_entity.pdbx_description
1 polymer ?
#
loop_
_entity_poly.entity_id
_entity_poly.type
_entity_poly.pdbx_seq_one_letter_code
_entity_poly.pdbx_strand_id
1 'polypeptide(L)'
;MNLYAHPSPYPVTINPVGLATPGGHYSHVASGNGMVFISGQLPIDASGRKLTEASFEAQALQVLANVEAALVGAGSEIGKLLQVRIYITDVAHWPLFNELYARWAGAAKPARAVVPVPALHFGLQIEVEATALL
;
A
#
# COMPACT_ATOMS: atom_id res chain seq x y z
N MET A 1 -16.02 -31.06 -1.03
CA MET A 1 -14.60 -30.55 -1.11
C MET A 1 -13.83 -31.46 -2.06
N ASN A 2 -13.12 -30.87 -3.00
CA ASN A 2 -12.23 -31.63 -3.88
C ASN A 2 -10.83 -31.66 -3.28
N LEU A 3 -10.44 -32.79 -2.69
CA LEU A 3 -9.15 -32.98 -2.02
C LEU A 3 -7.97 -33.01 -3.01
N TYR A 4 -8.25 -33.14 -4.29
CA TYR A 4 -7.23 -33.23 -5.34
C TYR A 4 -7.13 -31.94 -6.18
N ALA A 5 -7.86 -30.88 -5.80
CA ALA A 5 -7.78 -29.61 -6.50
C ALA A 5 -6.42 -28.97 -6.23
N HIS A 6 -5.66 -28.69 -7.30
CA HIS A 6 -4.42 -27.94 -7.22
C HIS A 6 -4.72 -26.45 -7.19
N PRO A 7 -3.93 -25.62 -6.44
CA PRO A 7 -4.02 -24.18 -6.55
C PRO A 7 -3.87 -23.72 -7.99
N SER A 8 -4.58 -22.67 -8.37
CA SER A 8 -4.41 -22.08 -9.68
C SER A 8 -2.94 -21.62 -9.86
N PRO A 9 -2.31 -21.89 -11.02
CA PRO A 9 -0.97 -21.39 -11.28
C PRO A 9 -0.96 -19.89 -11.60
N TYR A 10 -2.15 -19.26 -11.70
CA TYR A 10 -2.27 -17.85 -12.04
C TYR A 10 -2.61 -17.03 -10.79
N PRO A 11 -2.03 -15.82 -10.68
CA PRO A 11 -2.39 -14.93 -9.59
C PRO A 11 -3.83 -14.44 -9.73
N VAL A 12 -4.45 -14.12 -8.59
CA VAL A 12 -5.72 -13.41 -8.52
C VAL A 12 -5.42 -11.93 -8.42
N THR A 13 -6.01 -11.11 -9.30
CA THR A 13 -5.85 -9.66 -9.26
C THR A 13 -7.15 -9.00 -8.82
N ILE A 14 -7.03 -7.96 -8.00
CA ILE A 14 -8.17 -7.30 -7.38
C ILE A 14 -7.95 -5.79 -7.41
N ASN A 15 -9.02 -5.05 -7.77
CA ASN A 15 -9.08 -3.60 -7.61
C ASN A 15 -10.19 -3.27 -6.63
N PRO A 16 -9.89 -3.12 -5.33
CA PRO A 16 -10.90 -2.84 -4.31
C PRO A 16 -11.69 -1.57 -4.57
N VAL A 17 -12.98 -1.58 -4.22
CA VAL A 17 -13.90 -0.46 -4.44
C VAL A 17 -13.45 0.83 -3.73
N GLY A 18 -12.78 0.71 -2.58
CA GLY A 18 -12.31 1.86 -1.82
C GLY A 18 -11.08 2.59 -2.39
N LEU A 19 -10.58 2.15 -3.54
CA LEU A 19 -9.43 2.75 -4.21
C LEU A 19 -9.81 3.34 -5.56
N ALA A 20 -9.09 4.36 -5.99
CA ALA A 20 -9.26 4.92 -7.33
C ALA A 20 -8.90 3.86 -8.39
N THR A 21 -9.48 4.00 -9.58
CA THR A 21 -9.09 3.15 -10.72
C THR A 21 -7.58 3.26 -10.97
N PRO A 22 -6.88 2.13 -11.18
CA PRO A 22 -5.45 2.18 -11.49
C PRO A 22 -5.14 3.08 -12.67
N GLY A 23 -4.14 3.93 -12.52
CA GLY A 23 -3.73 4.90 -13.53
C GLY A 23 -2.83 4.34 -14.63
N GLY A 24 -2.61 3.02 -14.68
CA GLY A 24 -1.74 2.37 -15.64
C GLY A 24 -2.08 0.90 -15.82
N HIS A 25 -1.18 0.17 -16.46
CA HIS A 25 -1.37 -1.26 -16.73
C HIS A 25 -0.94 -2.11 -15.52
N TYR A 26 -1.76 -2.10 -14.47
CA TYR A 26 -1.55 -2.88 -13.26
C TYR A 26 -2.84 -3.00 -12.47
N SER A 27 -2.86 -3.92 -11.50
CA SER A 27 -3.92 -4.02 -10.50
C SER A 27 -3.39 -3.53 -9.14
N HIS A 28 -4.26 -3.01 -8.27
CA HIS A 28 -3.85 -2.61 -6.93
C HIS A 28 -3.35 -3.78 -6.10
N VAL A 29 -3.92 -4.95 -6.31
CA VAL A 29 -3.58 -6.17 -5.57
C VAL A 29 -3.36 -7.33 -6.52
N ALA A 30 -2.32 -8.11 -6.28
CA ALA A 30 -2.15 -9.42 -6.86
C ALA A 30 -1.88 -10.41 -5.72
N SER A 31 -2.56 -11.55 -5.72
CA SER A 31 -2.38 -12.57 -4.69
C SER A 31 -2.18 -13.94 -5.31
N GLY A 32 -1.45 -14.78 -4.60
CA GLY A 32 -1.19 -16.15 -4.99
C GLY A 32 -0.35 -16.83 -3.94
N ASN A 33 -0.50 -18.13 -3.84
CA ASN A 33 0.29 -18.95 -2.92
C ASN A 33 0.27 -18.46 -1.47
N GLY A 34 -0.89 -17.97 -1.01
CA GLY A 34 -1.05 -17.47 0.36
C GLY A 34 -0.46 -16.10 0.63
N MET A 35 -0.02 -15.38 -0.40
CA MET A 35 0.60 -14.06 -0.28
C MET A 35 -0.20 -13.00 -1.02
N VAL A 36 -0.15 -11.79 -0.50
CA VAL A 36 -0.79 -10.60 -1.07
C VAL A 36 0.28 -9.57 -1.38
N PHE A 37 0.30 -9.10 -2.63
CA PHE A 37 1.19 -8.05 -3.08
C PHE A 37 0.37 -6.80 -3.39
N ILE A 38 0.72 -5.70 -2.76
CA ILE A 38 0.03 -4.41 -2.94
C ILE A 38 0.93 -3.51 -3.76
N SER A 39 0.40 -3.06 -4.91
CA SER A 39 1.07 -2.11 -5.78
C SER A 39 1.36 -0.80 -5.06
N GLY A 40 2.37 -0.07 -5.51
CA GLY A 40 2.70 1.22 -4.98
C GLY A 40 1.48 2.13 -4.90
N GLN A 41 1.16 2.59 -3.69
CA GLN A 41 0.07 3.51 -3.44
C GLN A 41 0.62 4.92 -3.32
N LEU A 42 0.05 5.82 -4.08
CA LEU A 42 0.28 7.26 -4.00
C LEU A 42 -0.84 7.90 -3.19
N PRO A 43 -0.64 9.13 -2.68
CA PRO A 43 -1.71 9.86 -1.97
C PRO A 43 -2.81 10.34 -2.93
N ILE A 44 -3.55 9.41 -3.47
CA ILE A 44 -4.68 9.64 -4.36
C ILE A 44 -5.91 9.08 -3.63
N ASP A 45 -6.94 9.90 -3.46
CA ASP A 45 -8.14 9.46 -2.77
C ASP A 45 -9.03 8.58 -3.65
N ALA A 46 -10.09 8.02 -3.07
CA ALA A 46 -10.97 7.08 -3.77
C ALA A 46 -11.66 7.71 -5.00
N SER A 47 -11.78 9.03 -5.05
CA SER A 47 -12.35 9.74 -6.21
C SER A 47 -11.35 9.99 -7.33
N GLY A 48 -10.07 9.66 -7.11
CA GLY A 48 -8.99 9.91 -8.06
C GLY A 48 -8.31 11.26 -7.89
N ARG A 49 -8.62 12.01 -6.83
CA ARG A 49 -7.99 13.29 -6.55
C ARG A 49 -6.58 13.07 -6.01
N LYS A 50 -5.60 13.69 -6.66
CA LYS A 50 -4.20 13.68 -6.23
C LYS A 50 -3.98 14.76 -5.19
N LEU A 51 -3.44 14.39 -4.01
CA LEU A 51 -3.25 15.32 -2.90
C LEU A 51 -1.95 16.12 -3.01
N THR A 52 -1.61 16.57 -4.20
CA THR A 52 -0.33 17.26 -4.49
C THR A 52 -0.15 18.52 -3.65
N GLU A 53 -1.24 19.27 -3.42
CA GLU A 53 -1.20 20.53 -2.65
C GLU A 53 -1.39 20.32 -1.14
N ALA A 54 -1.64 19.09 -0.71
CA ALA A 54 -1.82 18.79 0.71
C ALA A 54 -0.48 18.71 1.43
N SER A 55 -0.52 18.83 2.77
CA SER A 55 0.65 18.63 3.62
C SER A 55 1.21 17.22 3.49
N PHE A 56 2.48 17.04 3.85
CA PHE A 56 3.05 15.70 3.93
C PHE A 56 2.24 14.78 4.85
N GLU A 57 1.80 15.29 6.00
CA GLU A 57 0.99 14.51 6.94
C GLU A 57 -0.30 14.00 6.28
N ALA A 58 -1.03 14.89 5.59
CA ALA A 58 -2.25 14.49 4.88
C ALA A 58 -1.97 13.47 3.79
N GLN A 59 -0.88 13.63 3.05
CA GLN A 59 -0.46 12.66 2.04
C GLN A 59 -0.11 11.31 2.66
N ALA A 60 0.63 11.30 3.76
CA ALA A 60 1.02 10.08 4.46
C ALA A 60 -0.21 9.33 5.00
N LEU A 61 -1.15 10.04 5.61
CA LEU A 61 -2.39 9.42 6.11
C LEU A 61 -3.22 8.82 4.98
N GLN A 62 -3.31 9.49 3.83
CA GLN A 62 -4.04 8.96 2.68
C GLN A 62 -3.38 7.71 2.11
N VAL A 63 -2.06 7.71 1.96
CA VAL A 63 -1.37 6.54 1.38
C VAL A 63 -1.46 5.33 2.30
N LEU A 64 -1.39 5.52 3.62
CA LEU A 64 -1.57 4.43 4.57
C LEU A 64 -3.00 3.90 4.56
N ALA A 65 -4.00 4.78 4.45
CA ALA A 65 -5.40 4.39 4.28
C ALA A 65 -5.59 3.56 2.99
N ASN A 66 -4.92 3.93 1.91
CA ASN A 66 -4.98 3.18 0.65
C ASN A 66 -4.39 1.77 0.80
N VAL A 67 -3.26 1.64 1.49
CA VAL A 67 -2.66 0.32 1.77
C VAL A 67 -3.62 -0.54 2.58
N GLU A 68 -4.24 0.02 3.60
CA GLU A 68 -5.22 -0.72 4.42
C GLU A 68 -6.43 -1.13 3.59
N ALA A 69 -6.97 -0.25 2.75
CA ALA A 69 -8.08 -0.57 1.88
C ALA A 69 -7.73 -1.71 0.91
N ALA A 70 -6.51 -1.72 0.39
CA ALA A 70 -6.03 -2.80 -0.46
C ALA A 70 -5.92 -4.12 0.30
N LEU A 71 -5.38 -4.10 1.52
CA LEU A 71 -5.29 -5.29 2.38
C LEU A 71 -6.68 -5.87 2.66
N VAL A 72 -7.61 -5.05 3.13
CA VAL A 72 -8.96 -5.48 3.46
C VAL A 72 -9.69 -6.00 2.23
N GLY A 73 -9.56 -5.31 1.10
CA GLY A 73 -10.16 -5.74 -0.17
C GLY A 73 -9.62 -7.06 -0.68
N ALA A 74 -8.39 -7.41 -0.31
CA ALA A 74 -7.77 -8.71 -0.63
C ALA A 74 -8.13 -9.81 0.37
N GLY A 75 -8.82 -9.49 1.45
CA GLY A 75 -9.11 -10.46 2.52
C GLY A 75 -7.99 -10.58 3.55
N SER A 76 -7.06 -9.64 3.58
CA SER A 76 -5.96 -9.57 4.54
C SER A 76 -6.20 -8.46 5.58
N GLU A 77 -5.19 -8.12 6.34
CA GLU A 77 -5.27 -7.07 7.37
C GLU A 77 -3.87 -6.57 7.74
N ILE A 78 -3.78 -5.45 8.44
CA ILE A 78 -2.51 -4.87 8.87
C ILE A 78 -1.66 -5.86 9.68
N GLY A 79 -2.29 -6.65 10.54
CA GLY A 79 -1.59 -7.66 11.35
C GLY A 79 -0.90 -8.77 10.54
N LYS A 80 -1.23 -8.90 9.26
CA LYS A 80 -0.65 -9.90 8.35
C LYS A 80 0.44 -9.34 7.44
N LEU A 81 0.81 -8.07 7.58
CA LEU A 81 1.89 -7.47 6.83
C LEU A 81 3.22 -8.18 7.08
N LEU A 82 3.93 -8.47 6.00
CA LEU A 82 5.28 -9.04 6.04
C LEU A 82 6.33 -7.98 5.81
N GLN A 83 6.09 -7.10 4.82
CA GLN A 83 7.04 -6.06 4.45
C GLN A 83 6.31 -4.83 3.93
N VAL A 84 6.84 -3.67 4.28
CA VAL A 84 6.36 -2.37 3.79
C VAL A 84 7.55 -1.59 3.28
N ARG A 85 7.48 -1.07 2.05
CA ARG A 85 8.50 -0.18 1.48
C ARG A 85 7.90 1.18 1.24
N ILE A 86 8.56 2.18 1.79
CA ILE A 86 8.13 3.57 1.73
C ILE A 86 9.17 4.37 0.94
N TYR A 87 8.69 5.17 -0.02
CA TYR A 87 9.50 6.08 -0.81
C TYR A 87 9.08 7.50 -0.48
N ILE A 88 10.03 8.35 -0.07
CA ILE A 88 9.80 9.75 0.29
C ILE A 88 10.73 10.65 -0.49
N THR A 89 10.23 11.83 -0.86
CA THR A 89 11.04 12.80 -1.63
C THR A 89 11.89 13.71 -0.75
N ASP A 90 11.60 13.77 0.56
CA ASP A 90 12.37 14.54 1.53
C ASP A 90 12.56 13.73 2.81
N VAL A 91 13.81 13.33 3.07
CA VAL A 91 14.15 12.54 4.26
C VAL A 91 13.87 13.27 5.57
N ALA A 92 13.77 14.60 5.56
CA ALA A 92 13.40 15.37 6.74
C ALA A 92 12.00 15.03 7.27
N HIS A 93 11.13 14.47 6.43
CA HIS A 93 9.80 14.00 6.85
C HIS A 93 9.79 12.64 7.56
N TRP A 94 10.94 11.97 7.64
CA TRP A 94 11.00 10.63 8.24
C TRP A 94 10.51 10.57 9.68
N PRO A 95 10.89 11.49 10.60
CA PRO A 95 10.42 11.40 11.98
C PRO A 95 8.89 11.49 12.10
N LEU A 96 8.25 12.40 11.38
CA LEU A 96 6.79 12.53 11.36
C LEU A 96 6.16 11.27 10.76
N PHE A 97 6.68 10.79 9.63
CA PHE A 97 6.16 9.59 9.02
C PHE A 97 6.22 8.41 9.98
N ASN A 98 7.34 8.24 10.70
CA ASN A 98 7.50 7.15 11.65
C ASN A 98 6.44 7.18 12.77
N GLU A 99 6.07 8.35 13.25
CA GLU A 99 4.98 8.49 14.23
C GLU A 99 3.63 8.06 13.65
N LEU A 100 3.30 8.55 12.46
CA LEU A 100 2.05 8.21 11.78
C LEU A 100 1.97 6.72 11.48
N TYR A 101 3.06 6.15 11.00
CA TYR A 101 3.18 4.72 10.70
C TYR A 101 3.00 3.87 11.95
N ALA A 102 3.62 4.24 13.06
CA ALA A 102 3.50 3.50 14.32
C ALA A 102 2.06 3.44 14.82
N ARG A 103 1.32 4.55 14.72
CA ARG A 103 -0.10 4.61 15.08
C ARG A 103 -0.93 3.73 14.15
N TRP A 104 -0.65 3.78 12.84
CA TRP A 104 -1.37 3.01 11.84
C TRP A 104 -1.12 1.51 11.99
N ALA A 105 0.14 1.09 12.15
CA ALA A 105 0.53 -0.32 12.25
C ALA A 105 0.14 -0.94 13.61
N GLY A 106 0.07 -0.14 14.67
CA GLY A 106 -0.26 -0.62 16.00
C GLY A 106 0.76 -1.64 16.50
N ALA A 107 0.30 -2.83 16.88
CA ALA A 107 1.16 -3.91 17.36
C ALA A 107 1.94 -4.60 16.23
N ALA A 108 1.55 -4.41 14.97
CA ALA A 108 2.23 -5.01 13.83
C ALA A 108 3.59 -4.33 13.60
N LYS A 109 4.64 -5.13 13.42
CA LYS A 109 5.98 -4.65 13.16
C LYS A 109 6.61 -5.41 11.99
N PRO A 110 6.04 -5.25 10.78
CA PRO A 110 6.60 -5.91 9.60
C PRO A 110 7.98 -5.37 9.26
N ALA A 111 8.71 -6.14 8.45
CA ALA A 111 9.96 -5.64 7.88
C ALA A 111 9.69 -4.36 7.08
N ARG A 112 10.59 -3.38 7.14
CA ARG A 112 10.36 -2.06 6.56
C ARG A 112 11.62 -1.44 6.00
N ALA A 113 11.47 -0.69 4.91
CA ALA A 113 12.48 0.23 4.41
C ALA A 113 11.83 1.58 4.14
N VAL A 114 12.55 2.66 4.45
CA VAL A 114 12.19 4.03 4.06
C VAL A 114 13.29 4.55 3.15
N VAL A 115 12.94 4.82 1.89
CA VAL A 115 13.89 5.09 0.81
C VAL A 115 13.68 6.52 0.30
N PRO A 116 14.67 7.41 0.45
CA PRO A 116 14.61 8.72 -0.21
C PRO A 116 14.74 8.57 -1.72
N VAL A 117 13.91 9.30 -2.46
CA VAL A 117 13.92 9.31 -3.93
C VAL A 117 13.91 10.75 -4.44
N PRO A 118 14.46 11.03 -5.64
CA PRO A 118 14.49 12.41 -6.16
C PRO A 118 13.12 13.00 -6.43
N ALA A 119 12.16 12.19 -6.88
CA ALA A 119 10.80 12.62 -7.23
C ALA A 119 9.86 11.43 -7.29
N LEU A 120 8.57 11.72 -7.16
CA LEU A 120 7.48 10.77 -7.39
C LEU A 120 6.49 11.38 -8.40
N HIS A 121 5.59 10.56 -8.92
CA HIS A 121 4.58 11.01 -9.88
C HIS A 121 3.75 12.16 -9.31
N PHE A 122 3.37 13.08 -10.19
CA PHE A 122 2.44 14.18 -9.89
C PHE A 122 2.92 15.16 -8.81
N GLY A 123 4.22 15.20 -8.52
CA GLY A 123 4.74 16.03 -7.44
C GLY A 123 4.35 15.56 -6.05
N LEU A 124 3.89 14.33 -5.91
CA LEU A 124 3.55 13.74 -4.61
C LEU A 124 4.81 13.43 -3.80
N GLN A 125 4.68 13.40 -2.48
CA GLN A 125 5.82 13.34 -1.57
C GLN A 125 6.09 11.97 -0.99
N ILE A 126 5.18 11.02 -1.15
CA ILE A 126 5.28 9.68 -0.55
C ILE A 126 4.60 8.64 -1.42
N GLU A 127 5.19 7.44 -1.48
CA GLU A 127 4.60 6.25 -2.07
C GLU A 127 4.87 5.06 -1.16
N VAL A 128 3.92 4.13 -1.08
CA VAL A 128 4.05 2.94 -0.22
C VAL A 128 3.59 1.71 -0.97
N GLU A 129 4.40 0.66 -0.95
CA GLU A 129 4.02 -0.68 -1.40
C GLU A 129 4.16 -1.68 -0.26
N ALA A 130 3.48 -2.81 -0.34
CA ALA A 130 3.48 -3.78 0.75
C ALA A 130 3.29 -5.21 0.26
N THR A 131 3.75 -6.15 1.09
CA THR A 131 3.52 -7.58 0.95
C THR A 131 2.94 -8.10 2.26
N ALA A 132 1.93 -8.96 2.18
CA ALA A 132 1.25 -9.52 3.34
C ALA A 132 0.93 -11.00 3.14
N LEU A 133 0.51 -11.65 4.21
CA LEU A 133 -0.14 -12.96 4.13
C LEU A 133 -1.63 -12.79 3.85
N LEU A 134 -2.21 -13.77 3.20
CA LEU A 134 -3.65 -13.82 2.98
C LEU A 134 -4.38 -14.32 4.22
#